data_41e893c8e233f2e97aae62917fdd4cca
#
_entry.id   41e893c8e233f2e97aae62917fdd4cca
#
_cell.length_a   1.000
_cell.length_b   1.000
_cell.length_c   1.000
_cell.angle_alpha   90.00
_cell.angle_beta   90.00
_cell.angle_gamma   90.00
#
_symmetry.space_group_name_H-M   'P 1'
#
loop_
_entity.id
_entity.type
_entity.pdbx_description
1 polymer ?
#
loop_
_entity_poly.entity_id
_entity_poly.type
_entity_poly.pdbx_seq_one_letter_code
_entity_poly.pdbx_strand_id
1 'polypeptide(L)'
;GPRLALAGKGYCHRAGRAVRANIVAALTAVVMIHGVRVGLVRRTRFGPSCQDAVARVFDALPPAPGKRLLVVDAGMATKEQFATATEQDALLGRLRINVKLRCAPPPPTGKRGRRPVHGEVIHPGRDVPEVAPDVERHLPGEAGLIRLRRWHLLHSEECPTMRLDVVRIDDPAYDTPLLVGTTAGELTSEECWVGYGHRWPVETNFFVAQDTTAMEMPRAWTETALERRISLALLAGSLLKAIAAVCAPQAMGPWDRQPVRSAGRLANYLDLHVWHFAALALEGIAPRNYRKNPRSFQRKDLQRRKAA
;
A
#
# COMPACT_ATOMS: atom_id res chain seq x y z
N GLY A 1 20.54 -21.63 -5.39
CA GLY A 1 20.65 -20.22 -5.75
C GLY A 1 21.46 -19.46 -4.72
N PRO A 2 21.99 -18.27 -5.01
CA PRO A 2 22.78 -17.50 -4.08
C PRO A 2 21.98 -17.21 -2.81
N ARG A 3 22.61 -17.32 -1.65
CA ARG A 3 22.02 -16.96 -0.36
C ARG A 3 22.05 -15.43 -0.25
N LEU A 4 20.96 -14.78 -0.57
CA LEU A 4 20.84 -13.33 -0.38
C LEU A 4 20.71 -13.02 1.12
N ALA A 5 21.54 -12.10 1.61
CA ALA A 5 21.60 -11.75 3.04
C ALA A 5 20.27 -11.22 3.56
N LEU A 6 19.52 -10.47 2.74
CA LEU A 6 18.24 -9.88 3.10
C LEU A 6 17.02 -10.79 2.85
N ALA A 7 17.22 -12.06 2.43
CA ALA A 7 16.09 -12.98 2.26
C ALA A 7 15.54 -13.41 3.63
N GLY A 8 14.31 -13.05 3.92
CA GLY A 8 13.57 -13.39 5.13
C GLY A 8 12.54 -14.51 4.90
N LYS A 9 11.79 -14.87 5.95
CA LYS A 9 10.62 -15.75 5.82
C LYS A 9 9.42 -14.91 5.40
N GLY A 10 8.87 -15.20 4.24
CA GLY A 10 7.62 -14.62 3.74
C GLY A 10 6.59 -15.70 3.45
N TYR A 11 5.32 -15.39 3.60
CA TYR A 11 4.25 -16.31 3.21
C TYR A 11 4.02 -16.22 1.70
N CYS A 12 4.08 -17.35 1.03
CA CYS A 12 3.76 -17.44 -0.40
C CYS A 12 2.34 -18.00 -0.56
N HIS A 13 1.40 -17.15 -0.94
CA HIS A 13 0.01 -17.54 -1.15
C HIS A 13 -0.14 -18.63 -2.22
N ARG A 14 0.70 -18.59 -3.27
CA ARG A 14 0.71 -19.60 -4.33
C ARG A 14 1.19 -20.97 -3.84
N ALA A 15 2.13 -21.00 -2.89
CA ALA A 15 2.66 -22.23 -2.30
C ALA A 15 1.92 -22.66 -1.02
N GLY A 16 1.02 -21.84 -0.48
CA GLY A 16 0.28 -22.08 0.75
C GLY A 16 1.16 -22.22 2.01
N ARG A 17 2.42 -21.75 1.96
CA ARG A 17 3.39 -21.94 3.05
C ARG A 17 4.40 -20.81 3.14
N ALA A 18 5.07 -20.72 4.28
CA ALA A 18 6.20 -19.81 4.43
C ALA A 18 7.39 -20.29 3.58
N VAL A 19 7.98 -19.38 2.83
CA VAL A 19 9.16 -19.62 1.98
C VAL A 19 10.23 -18.58 2.29
N ARG A 20 11.48 -18.88 1.95
CA ARG A 20 12.53 -17.87 1.97
C ARG A 20 12.37 -16.99 0.75
N ALA A 21 12.13 -15.70 0.97
CA ALA A 21 11.84 -14.73 -0.08
C ALA A 21 12.51 -13.38 0.21
N ASN A 22 12.70 -12.58 -0.84
CA ASN A 22 13.05 -11.19 -0.68
C ASN A 22 11.80 -10.40 -0.30
N ILE A 23 11.87 -9.68 0.80
CA ILE A 23 10.78 -8.85 1.29
C ILE A 23 11.04 -7.42 0.84
N VAL A 24 10.07 -6.85 0.13
CA VAL A 24 10.19 -5.53 -0.49
C VAL A 24 9.10 -4.62 0.05
N ALA A 25 9.49 -3.44 0.52
CA ALA A 25 8.57 -2.34 0.77
C ALA A 25 8.69 -1.29 -0.34
N ALA A 26 7.58 -0.69 -0.71
CA ALA A 26 7.51 0.37 -1.70
C ALA A 26 6.81 1.61 -1.15
N LEU A 27 7.44 2.76 -1.28
CA LEU A 27 6.81 4.07 -1.12
C LEU A 27 6.15 4.46 -2.43
N THR A 28 4.87 4.76 -2.38
CA THR A 28 4.07 5.11 -3.55
C THR A 28 3.40 6.46 -3.31
N ALA A 29 3.66 7.44 -4.17
CA ALA A 29 2.87 8.67 -4.23
C ALA A 29 1.56 8.38 -4.97
N VAL A 30 0.45 8.80 -4.38
CA VAL A 30 -0.87 8.61 -5.01
C VAL A 30 -1.30 9.91 -5.67
N VAL A 31 -1.68 9.83 -6.92
CA VAL A 31 -2.19 10.95 -7.73
C VAL A 31 -3.53 10.57 -8.32
N MET A 32 -4.38 11.57 -8.53
CA MET A 32 -5.65 11.41 -9.25
C MET A 32 -5.44 11.79 -10.72
N ILE A 33 -5.70 10.87 -11.63
CA ILE A 33 -5.62 11.08 -13.07
C ILE A 33 -6.98 10.71 -13.68
N HIS A 34 -7.70 11.68 -14.20
CA HIS A 34 -9.05 11.47 -14.76
C HIS A 34 -9.98 10.66 -13.85
N GLY A 35 -10.00 10.99 -12.54
CA GLY A 35 -10.82 10.28 -11.54
C GLY A 35 -10.27 8.91 -11.10
N VAL A 36 -9.15 8.45 -11.66
CA VAL A 36 -8.51 7.19 -11.30
C VAL A 36 -7.38 7.43 -10.31
N ARG A 37 -7.34 6.68 -9.19
CA ARG A 37 -6.22 6.70 -8.25
C ARG A 37 -5.04 5.92 -8.85
N VAL A 38 -3.95 6.61 -9.13
CA VAL A 38 -2.73 6.01 -9.67
C VAL A 38 -1.61 6.12 -8.64
N GLY A 39 -1.01 5.00 -8.31
CA GLY A 39 0.18 4.96 -7.47
C GLY A 39 1.45 5.07 -8.30
N LEU A 40 2.29 6.06 -8.02
CA LEU A 40 3.60 6.22 -8.63
C LEU A 40 4.68 5.78 -7.62
N VAL A 41 5.37 4.69 -7.91
CA VAL A 41 6.45 4.20 -7.04
C VAL A 41 7.58 5.21 -6.99
N ARG A 42 7.90 5.67 -5.80
CA ARG A 42 8.95 6.67 -5.54
C ARG A 42 10.23 6.03 -5.03
N ARG A 43 10.09 4.98 -4.22
CA ARG A 43 11.22 4.30 -3.58
C ARG A 43 10.87 2.87 -3.21
N THR A 44 11.85 2.00 -3.25
CA THR A 44 11.75 0.62 -2.77
C THR A 44 12.91 0.32 -1.84
N ARG A 45 12.69 -0.57 -0.88
CA ARG A 45 13.73 -1.09 0.00
C ARG A 45 13.47 -2.56 0.31
N PHE A 46 14.55 -3.29 0.48
CA PHE A 46 14.54 -4.67 0.94
C PHE A 46 14.82 -4.74 2.44
N GLY A 47 14.26 -5.76 3.10
CA GLY A 47 14.54 -6.07 4.49
C GLY A 47 14.36 -7.56 4.78
N PRO A 48 14.91 -8.06 5.90
CA PRO A 48 14.71 -9.43 6.35
C PRO A 48 13.28 -9.67 6.84
N SER A 49 12.55 -8.62 7.19
CA SER A 49 11.13 -8.63 7.53
C SER A 49 10.39 -7.48 6.85
N CYS A 50 9.05 -7.51 6.89
CA CYS A 50 8.23 -6.40 6.40
C CYS A 50 8.50 -5.11 7.19
N GLN A 51 8.64 -5.21 8.52
CA GLN A 51 8.92 -4.07 9.38
C GLN A 51 10.28 -3.42 9.03
N ASP A 52 11.34 -4.23 8.85
CA ASP A 52 12.66 -3.71 8.47
C ASP A 52 12.64 -3.05 7.09
N ALA A 53 11.96 -3.67 6.11
CA ALA A 53 11.86 -3.10 4.77
C ALA A 53 11.13 -1.75 4.79
N VAL A 54 10.05 -1.63 5.56
CA VAL A 54 9.29 -0.39 5.74
C VAL A 54 10.10 0.65 6.52
N ALA A 55 10.75 0.28 7.63
CA ALA A 55 11.63 1.19 8.38
C ALA A 55 12.68 1.81 7.46
N ARG A 56 13.35 1.00 6.63
CA ARG A 56 14.33 1.50 5.65
C ARG A 56 13.72 2.41 4.58
N VAL A 57 12.44 2.26 4.25
CA VAL A 57 11.74 3.20 3.37
C VAL A 57 11.52 4.52 4.09
N PHE A 58 11.09 4.49 5.36
CA PHE A 58 10.89 5.69 6.18
C PHE A 58 12.20 6.45 6.42
N ASP A 59 13.28 5.76 6.81
CA ASP A 59 14.61 6.36 7.01
C ASP A 59 15.14 7.04 5.75
N ALA A 60 14.71 6.58 4.59
CA ALA A 60 15.12 7.11 3.31
C ALA A 60 14.14 8.14 2.72
N LEU A 61 13.15 8.60 3.50
CA LEU A 61 12.23 9.64 3.03
C LEU A 61 13.00 10.94 2.75
N PRO A 62 12.82 11.56 1.56
CA PRO A 62 13.41 12.86 1.31
C PRO A 62 12.70 13.92 2.16
N PRO A 63 13.37 15.02 2.51
CA PRO A 63 12.69 16.17 3.08
C PRO A 63 11.48 16.55 2.21
N ALA A 64 10.35 16.86 2.84
CA ALA A 64 9.16 17.32 2.12
C ALA A 64 9.04 18.83 2.21
N PRO A 65 8.57 19.51 1.15
CA PRO A 65 8.30 20.93 1.18
C PRO A 65 7.08 21.30 2.05
N GLY A 66 6.33 20.31 2.55
CA GLY A 66 5.14 20.47 3.36
C GLY A 66 4.73 19.19 4.07
N LYS A 67 3.57 19.21 4.71
CA LYS A 67 3.02 18.04 5.42
C LYS A 67 2.75 16.88 4.47
N ARG A 68 3.04 15.65 4.94
CA ARG A 68 2.76 14.39 4.23
C ARG A 68 1.87 13.52 5.09
N LEU A 69 0.92 12.85 4.46
CA LEU A 69 0.17 11.77 5.08
C LEU A 69 0.71 10.42 4.56
N LEU A 70 1.32 9.66 5.44
CA LEU A 70 1.86 8.33 5.15
C LEU A 70 0.78 7.29 5.48
N VAL A 71 0.25 6.63 4.45
CA VAL A 71 -0.80 5.63 4.61
C VAL A 71 -0.20 4.23 4.60
N VAL A 72 -0.45 3.47 5.67
CA VAL A 72 0.14 2.15 5.89
C VAL A 72 -0.91 1.07 6.17
N ASP A 73 -0.56 -0.19 5.89
CA ASP A 73 -1.43 -1.32 6.20
C ASP A 73 -1.28 -1.79 7.66
N ALA A 74 -2.19 -2.66 8.11
CA ALA A 74 -2.27 -3.17 9.48
C ALA A 74 -0.96 -3.80 10.00
N GLY A 75 -0.20 -4.45 9.12
CA GLY A 75 1.11 -5.00 9.49
C GLY A 75 2.18 -3.95 9.80
N MET A 76 1.95 -2.70 9.33
CA MET A 76 2.88 -1.57 9.44
C MET A 76 2.38 -0.48 10.37
N ALA A 77 1.11 -0.49 10.76
CA ALA A 77 0.52 0.45 11.71
C ALA A 77 0.86 0.04 13.16
N THR A 78 2.14 0.02 13.49
CA THR A 78 2.61 -0.37 14.84
C THR A 78 2.67 0.84 15.77
N LYS A 79 2.66 0.59 17.07
CA LYS A 79 2.78 1.65 18.09
C LYS A 79 4.10 2.43 17.94
N GLU A 80 5.19 1.73 17.58
CA GLU A 80 6.50 2.33 17.36
C GLU A 80 6.44 3.33 16.20
N GLN A 81 5.79 2.96 15.10
CA GLN A 81 5.64 3.85 13.95
C GLN A 81 4.75 5.05 14.24
N PHE A 82 3.64 4.86 14.95
CA PHE A 82 2.82 5.99 15.39
C PHE A 82 3.58 6.93 16.33
N ALA A 83 4.45 6.39 17.18
CA ALA A 83 5.27 7.18 18.09
C ALA A 83 6.39 7.99 17.39
N THR A 84 6.83 7.54 16.21
CA THR A 84 7.85 8.24 15.39
C THR A 84 7.25 9.26 14.42
N ALA A 85 5.93 9.31 14.30
CA ALA A 85 5.26 10.28 13.44
C ALA A 85 5.55 11.72 13.92
N THR A 86 5.69 12.62 12.96
CA THR A 86 5.96 14.05 13.19
C THR A 86 4.82 14.91 12.64
N GLU A 87 4.83 16.20 12.92
CA GLU A 87 3.89 17.13 12.31
C GLU A 87 4.01 17.21 10.79
N GLN A 88 5.22 16.97 10.26
CA GLN A 88 5.45 16.93 8.81
C GLN A 88 5.07 15.60 8.19
N ASP A 89 5.30 14.50 8.91
CA ASP A 89 5.06 13.13 8.44
C ASP A 89 4.01 12.47 9.32
N ALA A 90 2.75 12.83 9.09
CA ALA A 90 1.62 12.23 9.77
C ALA A 90 1.35 10.80 9.25
N LEU A 91 0.93 9.91 10.13
CA LEU A 91 0.63 8.53 9.82
C LEU A 91 -0.88 8.27 9.83
N LEU A 92 -1.35 7.50 8.86
CA LEU A 92 -2.70 6.95 8.79
C LEU A 92 -2.60 5.44 8.53
N GLY A 93 -3.09 4.62 9.43
CA GLY A 93 -2.93 3.17 9.29
C GLY A 93 -4.08 2.36 9.84
N ARG A 94 -4.30 1.17 9.26
CA ARG A 94 -5.31 0.24 9.76
C ARG A 94 -4.84 -0.39 11.05
N LEU A 95 -5.69 -0.31 12.08
CA LEU A 95 -5.49 -0.99 13.35
C LEU A 95 -6.16 -2.37 13.35
N ARG A 96 -5.68 -3.25 14.22
CA ARG A 96 -6.35 -4.53 14.48
C ARG A 96 -7.65 -4.28 15.22
N ILE A 97 -8.70 -5.05 14.90
CA ILE A 97 -10.01 -4.88 15.53
C ILE A 97 -9.98 -5.09 17.04
N ASN A 98 -9.08 -5.91 17.54
CA ASN A 98 -8.89 -6.21 18.96
C ASN A 98 -7.86 -5.30 19.65
N VAL A 99 -7.49 -4.15 19.05
CA VAL A 99 -6.55 -3.23 19.65
C VAL A 99 -7.07 -2.72 20.99
N LYS A 100 -6.18 -2.72 22.00
CA LYS A 100 -6.41 -2.13 23.33
C LYS A 100 -5.63 -0.83 23.42
N LEU A 101 -6.31 0.24 23.75
CA LEU A 101 -5.75 1.58 23.91
C LEU A 101 -6.16 2.18 25.25
N ARG A 102 -5.60 3.35 25.55
CA ARG A 102 -5.89 4.14 26.73
C ARG A 102 -6.33 5.54 26.32
N CYS A 103 -7.29 6.07 27.01
CA CYS A 103 -7.66 7.48 26.92
C CYS A 103 -6.58 8.36 27.56
N ALA A 104 -6.62 9.65 27.30
CA ALA A 104 -5.80 10.63 28.00
C ALA A 104 -6.01 10.53 29.52
N PRO A 105 -4.97 10.75 30.35
CA PRO A 105 -5.12 10.75 31.80
C PRO A 105 -6.11 11.84 32.22
N PRO A 106 -6.88 11.62 33.30
CA PRO A 106 -7.79 12.63 33.81
C PRO A 106 -7.03 13.88 34.28
N PRO A 107 -7.69 15.03 34.27
CA PRO A 107 -7.07 16.28 34.74
C PRO A 107 -6.62 16.15 36.19
N PRO A 108 -5.58 16.92 36.62
CA PRO A 108 -5.07 16.89 37.97
C PRO A 108 -6.16 17.21 38.99
N THR A 109 -6.33 16.34 39.98
CA THR A 109 -7.37 16.53 41.03
C THR A 109 -6.92 17.41 42.19
N GLY A 110 -5.66 17.89 42.18
CA GLY A 110 -5.09 18.67 43.32
C GLY A 110 -4.78 17.84 44.56
N LYS A 111 -5.16 16.56 44.62
CA LYS A 111 -4.90 15.66 45.76
C LYS A 111 -3.43 15.18 45.76
N ARG A 112 -2.88 14.95 46.98
CA ARG A 112 -1.55 14.32 47.13
C ARG A 112 -1.57 12.90 46.50
N GLY A 113 -0.55 12.56 45.75
CA GLY A 113 -0.36 11.23 45.17
C GLY A 113 0.30 11.29 43.79
N ARG A 114 0.74 10.12 43.31
CA ARG A 114 1.28 10.00 41.94
C ARG A 114 0.16 10.23 40.93
N ARG A 115 0.38 11.13 40.00
CA ARG A 115 -0.58 11.39 38.90
C ARG A 115 -0.75 10.13 38.04
N PRO A 116 -1.97 9.79 37.65
CA PRO A 116 -2.19 8.70 36.69
C PRO A 116 -1.54 9.06 35.36
N VAL A 117 -0.86 8.09 34.76
CA VAL A 117 -0.22 8.23 33.45
C VAL A 117 -1.19 7.92 32.33
N HIS A 118 -2.22 7.12 32.62
CA HIS A 118 -3.20 6.63 31.66
C HIS A 118 -4.63 6.93 32.18
N GLY A 119 -5.53 7.16 31.23
CA GLY A 119 -6.97 7.16 31.48
C GLY A 119 -7.57 5.76 31.36
N GLU A 120 -8.86 5.71 31.07
CA GLU A 120 -9.62 4.47 30.92
C GLU A 120 -9.13 3.62 29.77
N VAL A 121 -9.33 2.31 29.90
CA VAL A 121 -9.08 1.34 28.80
C VAL A 121 -10.20 1.46 27.80
N ILE A 122 -9.86 1.38 26.53
CA ILE A 122 -10.83 1.35 25.45
C ILE A 122 -10.45 0.28 24.40
N HIS A 123 -11.48 -0.37 23.88
CA HIS A 123 -11.41 -1.26 22.73
C HIS A 123 -12.31 -0.70 21.60
N PRO A 124 -11.78 0.19 20.75
CA PRO A 124 -12.62 0.88 19.76
C PRO A 124 -13.25 -0.06 18.73
N GLY A 125 -12.70 -1.27 18.59
CA GLY A 125 -13.23 -2.30 17.70
C GLY A 125 -14.45 -3.05 18.23
N ARG A 126 -14.83 -2.92 19.52
CA ARG A 126 -16.03 -3.55 20.09
C ARG A 126 -17.29 -2.81 19.64
N ASP A 127 -18.39 -3.53 19.53
CA ASP A 127 -19.68 -2.93 19.15
C ASP A 127 -20.17 -1.93 20.20
N VAL A 128 -19.95 -2.27 21.47
CA VAL A 128 -20.14 -1.37 22.62
C VAL A 128 -18.78 -1.14 23.26
N PRO A 129 -18.08 -0.06 22.90
CA PRO A 129 -16.83 0.31 23.53
C PRO A 129 -17.03 0.83 24.95
N GLU A 130 -16.02 0.73 25.79
CA GLU A 130 -16.06 1.15 27.20
C GLU A 130 -16.24 2.68 27.36
N VAL A 131 -15.77 3.44 26.38
CA VAL A 131 -15.86 4.91 26.33
C VAL A 131 -16.61 5.31 25.07
N ALA A 132 -17.58 6.20 25.23
CA ALA A 132 -18.32 6.75 24.09
C ALA A 132 -17.38 7.46 23.10
N PRO A 133 -17.69 7.45 21.80
CA PRO A 133 -16.92 8.23 20.83
C PRO A 133 -17.07 9.73 21.07
N ASP A 134 -15.99 10.48 20.85
CA ASP A 134 -16.02 11.95 20.92
C ASP A 134 -16.83 12.55 19.77
N VAL A 135 -16.81 11.88 18.62
CA VAL A 135 -17.56 12.29 17.41
C VAL A 135 -18.21 11.06 16.79
N GLU A 136 -19.47 11.20 16.44
CA GLU A 136 -20.22 10.22 15.65
C GLU A 136 -20.88 10.90 14.45
N ARG A 137 -20.75 10.28 13.27
CA ARG A 137 -21.33 10.75 12.02
C ARG A 137 -21.91 9.60 11.22
N HIS A 138 -22.90 9.92 10.39
CA HIS A 138 -23.52 8.99 9.47
C HIS A 138 -23.41 9.56 8.05
N LEU A 139 -22.97 8.73 7.10
CA LEU A 139 -22.81 9.09 5.70
C LEU A 139 -23.63 8.14 4.82
N PRO A 140 -24.20 8.60 3.71
CA PRO A 140 -24.82 7.70 2.74
C PRO A 140 -23.74 6.83 2.08
N GLY A 141 -23.96 5.51 2.03
CA GLY A 141 -23.14 4.54 1.31
C GLY A 141 -24.01 3.75 0.34
N GLU A 142 -23.37 2.94 -0.50
CA GLU A 142 -24.08 2.12 -1.51
C GLU A 142 -24.99 1.06 -0.88
N ALA A 143 -24.57 0.45 0.23
CA ALA A 143 -25.31 -0.61 0.93
C ALA A 143 -26.15 -0.09 2.13
N GLY A 144 -26.18 1.22 2.40
CA GLY A 144 -26.86 1.83 3.52
C GLY A 144 -26.04 2.93 4.19
N LEU A 145 -26.45 3.32 5.40
CA LEU A 145 -25.74 4.35 6.18
C LEU A 145 -24.44 3.82 6.74
N ILE A 146 -23.34 4.46 6.40
CA ILE A 146 -22.02 4.23 6.98
C ILE A 146 -21.91 5.03 8.26
N ARG A 147 -21.58 4.36 9.37
CA ARG A 147 -21.39 4.98 10.67
C ARG A 147 -19.92 5.17 10.95
N LEU A 148 -19.51 6.43 11.23
CA LEU A 148 -18.16 6.81 11.61
C LEU A 148 -18.14 7.20 13.08
N ARG A 149 -17.32 6.53 13.88
CA ARG A 149 -17.11 6.82 15.30
C ARG A 149 -15.66 7.16 15.54
N ARG A 150 -15.35 8.31 16.17
CA ARG A 150 -13.99 8.79 16.40
C ARG A 150 -13.73 9.01 17.89
N TRP A 151 -12.55 8.61 18.32
CA TRP A 151 -11.97 8.88 19.63
C TRP A 151 -10.66 9.63 19.44
N HIS A 152 -10.45 10.67 20.22
CA HIS A 152 -9.28 11.53 20.13
C HIS A 152 -8.20 11.16 21.15
N LEU A 153 -6.95 11.46 20.84
CA LEU A 153 -5.81 11.43 21.75
C LEU A 153 -5.59 10.10 22.49
N LEU A 154 -5.94 8.99 21.85
CA LEU A 154 -5.68 7.67 22.42
C LEU A 154 -4.18 7.35 22.36
N HIS A 155 -3.73 6.45 23.25
CA HIS A 155 -2.34 5.99 23.27
C HIS A 155 -2.23 4.51 23.66
N SER A 156 -1.09 3.89 23.37
CA SER A 156 -0.76 2.56 23.88
C SER A 156 -0.29 2.65 25.33
N GLU A 157 -0.62 1.64 26.14
CA GLU A 157 -0.11 1.52 27.50
C GLU A 157 1.43 1.46 27.56
N GLU A 158 2.03 0.81 26.56
CA GLU A 158 3.48 0.67 26.43
C GLU A 158 4.16 1.92 25.85
N CYS A 159 3.41 2.83 25.24
CA CYS A 159 3.90 4.06 24.63
C CYS A 159 3.00 5.25 25.00
N PRO A 160 3.11 5.80 26.23
CA PRO A 160 2.24 6.88 26.71
C PRO A 160 2.43 8.22 25.99
N THR A 161 3.55 8.39 25.28
CA THR A 161 3.84 9.60 24.48
C THR A 161 3.16 9.60 23.12
N MET A 162 2.80 8.42 22.60
CA MET A 162 2.04 8.30 21.37
C MET A 162 0.69 9.01 21.53
N ARG A 163 0.29 9.73 20.48
CA ARG A 163 -1.05 10.33 20.41
C ARG A 163 -1.62 10.01 19.03
N LEU A 164 -2.75 9.34 19.03
CA LEU A 164 -3.47 9.05 17.79
C LEU A 164 -4.96 9.22 17.99
N ASP A 165 -5.62 9.63 16.95
CA ASP A 165 -7.06 9.53 16.84
C ASP A 165 -7.42 8.20 16.19
N VAL A 166 -8.51 7.60 16.63
CA VAL A 166 -9.00 6.35 16.08
C VAL A 166 -10.37 6.57 15.49
N VAL A 167 -10.54 6.17 14.25
CA VAL A 167 -11.83 6.20 13.54
C VAL A 167 -12.28 4.76 13.28
N ARG A 168 -13.44 4.40 13.77
CA ARG A 168 -14.12 3.15 13.41
C ARG A 168 -15.14 3.45 12.32
N ILE A 169 -15.09 2.68 11.26
CA ILE A 169 -15.95 2.76 10.10
C ILE A 169 -16.79 1.48 10.04
N ASP A 170 -18.09 1.61 10.31
CA ASP A 170 -19.05 0.54 10.18
C ASP A 170 -19.78 0.76 8.84
N ASP A 171 -19.34 0.09 7.79
CA ASP A 171 -19.92 0.14 6.44
C ASP A 171 -20.73 -1.15 6.21
N PRO A 172 -22.05 -1.05 5.95
CA PRO A 172 -22.91 -2.21 5.72
C PRO A 172 -22.51 -3.10 4.53
N ALA A 173 -21.66 -2.60 3.64
CA ALA A 173 -21.11 -3.40 2.54
C ALA A 173 -20.09 -4.46 3.01
N TYR A 174 -19.62 -4.39 4.26
CA TYR A 174 -18.60 -5.28 4.82
C TYR A 174 -19.04 -5.91 6.14
N ASP A 175 -18.74 -7.19 6.34
CA ASP A 175 -19.09 -7.94 7.56
C ASP A 175 -18.32 -7.49 8.80
N THR A 176 -17.18 -6.84 8.62
CA THR A 176 -16.31 -6.41 9.71
C THR A 176 -15.99 -4.92 9.62
N PRO A 177 -16.04 -4.18 10.74
CA PRO A 177 -15.70 -2.77 10.72
C PRO A 177 -14.22 -2.56 10.40
N LEU A 178 -13.94 -1.45 9.74
CA LEU A 178 -12.58 -0.96 9.52
C LEU A 178 -12.20 -0.03 10.68
N LEU A 179 -11.04 -0.28 11.28
CA LEU A 179 -10.47 0.55 12.33
C LEU A 179 -9.22 1.23 11.82
N VAL A 180 -9.18 2.55 11.85
CA VAL A 180 -8.08 3.36 11.32
C VAL A 180 -7.56 4.29 12.41
N GLY A 181 -6.24 4.30 12.62
CA GLY A 181 -5.56 5.23 13.52
C GLY A 181 -4.83 6.30 12.73
N THR A 182 -4.84 7.55 13.20
CA THR A 182 -4.10 8.65 12.59
C THR A 182 -3.45 9.55 13.61
N THR A 183 -2.25 10.09 13.27
CA THR A 183 -1.58 11.17 14.01
C THR A 183 -1.91 12.55 13.43
N ALA A 184 -2.62 12.61 12.30
CA ALA A 184 -3.11 13.85 11.70
C ALA A 184 -4.46 14.23 12.34
N GLY A 185 -4.43 14.88 13.49
CA GLY A 185 -5.65 15.26 14.23
C GLY A 185 -6.54 16.26 13.50
N GLU A 186 -6.00 16.98 12.52
CA GLU A 186 -6.71 17.91 11.65
C GLU A 186 -7.62 17.23 10.61
N LEU A 187 -7.39 15.96 10.28
CA LEU A 187 -8.23 15.25 9.33
C LEU A 187 -9.61 14.94 9.95
N THR A 188 -10.65 15.12 9.18
CA THR A 188 -12.00 14.66 9.53
C THR A 188 -12.09 13.13 9.50
N SER A 189 -13.16 12.57 10.06
CA SER A 189 -13.40 11.11 10.02
C SER A 189 -13.56 10.60 8.58
N GLU A 190 -14.21 11.39 7.74
CA GLU A 190 -14.41 11.13 6.32
C GLU A 190 -13.10 11.14 5.55
N GLU A 191 -12.25 12.13 5.81
CA GLU A 191 -10.92 12.22 5.20
C GLU A 191 -10.01 11.06 5.63
N CYS A 192 -10.10 10.60 6.87
CA CYS A 192 -9.41 9.41 7.32
C CYS A 192 -9.87 8.15 6.56
N TRP A 193 -11.18 7.99 6.36
CA TRP A 193 -11.75 6.87 5.60
C TRP A 193 -11.32 6.91 4.13
N VAL A 194 -11.53 8.03 3.45
CA VAL A 194 -11.13 8.23 2.04
C VAL A 194 -9.60 8.12 1.90
N GLY A 195 -8.86 8.73 2.83
CA GLY A 195 -7.41 8.72 2.86
C GLY A 195 -6.83 7.30 3.00
N TYR A 196 -7.44 6.45 3.82
CA TYR A 196 -7.02 5.05 3.92
C TYR A 196 -7.21 4.29 2.60
N GLY A 197 -8.20 4.64 1.80
CA GLY A 197 -8.39 4.09 0.45
C GLY A 197 -7.21 4.38 -0.50
N HIS A 198 -6.38 5.40 -0.23
CA HIS A 198 -5.18 5.69 -1.00
C HIS A 198 -4.05 4.67 -0.80
N ARG A 199 -4.19 3.73 0.13
CA ARG A 199 -3.29 2.59 0.29
C ARG A 199 -3.36 1.61 -0.90
N TRP A 200 -4.56 1.39 -1.46
CA TRP A 200 -4.82 0.39 -2.49
C TRP A 200 -3.93 0.46 -3.74
N PRO A 201 -3.56 1.64 -4.27
CA PRO A 201 -2.67 1.75 -5.42
C PRO A 201 -1.31 1.07 -5.27
N VAL A 202 -0.79 0.87 -4.05
CA VAL A 202 0.48 0.15 -3.86
C VAL A 202 0.34 -1.34 -4.18
N GLU A 203 -0.76 -1.96 -3.78
CA GLU A 203 -1.04 -3.37 -4.07
C GLU A 203 -1.18 -3.60 -5.58
N THR A 204 -1.92 -2.73 -6.25
CA THR A 204 -2.06 -2.82 -7.72
C THR A 204 -0.77 -2.54 -8.46
N ASN A 205 0.20 -1.79 -7.89
CA ASN A 205 1.53 -1.64 -8.45
C ASN A 205 2.33 -2.94 -8.38
N PHE A 206 2.28 -3.64 -7.24
CA PHE A 206 2.90 -4.96 -7.11
C PHE A 206 2.27 -5.97 -8.07
N PHE A 207 0.94 -6.00 -8.16
CA PHE A 207 0.23 -6.87 -9.09
C PHE A 207 0.68 -6.63 -10.56
N VAL A 208 0.70 -5.37 -11.01
CA VAL A 208 1.15 -5.04 -12.38
C VAL A 208 2.63 -5.37 -12.57
N ALA A 209 3.48 -5.14 -11.56
CA ALA A 209 4.89 -5.45 -11.65
C ALA A 209 5.15 -6.96 -11.76
N GLN A 210 4.40 -7.77 -11.05
CA GLN A 210 4.49 -9.23 -11.10
C GLN A 210 3.98 -9.79 -12.43
N ASP A 211 2.83 -9.32 -12.88
CA ASP A 211 2.13 -9.88 -14.03
C ASP A 211 2.64 -9.32 -15.38
N THR A 212 3.01 -8.03 -15.42
CA THR A 212 3.29 -7.33 -16.67
C THR A 212 4.76 -6.99 -16.86
N THR A 213 5.48 -6.54 -15.83
CA THR A 213 6.86 -6.05 -15.97
C THR A 213 7.92 -7.02 -15.44
N ALA A 214 7.56 -8.29 -15.32
CA ALA A 214 8.46 -9.42 -15.00
C ALA A 214 9.25 -9.29 -13.68
N MET A 215 8.62 -8.72 -12.65
CA MET A 215 9.23 -8.58 -11.32
C MET A 215 9.64 -9.93 -10.72
N GLU A 216 8.85 -10.99 -10.93
CA GLU A 216 9.10 -12.35 -10.42
C GLU A 216 10.14 -13.14 -11.21
N MET A 217 10.68 -12.59 -12.28
CA MET A 217 11.70 -13.23 -13.14
C MET A 217 13.06 -12.52 -13.10
N PRO A 218 13.61 -12.13 -11.96
CA PRO A 218 14.89 -11.46 -11.92
C PRO A 218 16.01 -12.47 -12.24
N ARG A 219 16.72 -12.24 -13.33
CA ARG A 219 17.99 -12.93 -13.64
C ARG A 219 19.16 -12.16 -13.04
N ALA A 220 19.07 -11.84 -11.75
CA ALA A 220 20.06 -11.08 -11.02
C ALA A 220 20.60 -11.93 -9.86
N TRP A 221 21.92 -11.93 -9.68
CA TRP A 221 22.63 -12.81 -8.75
C TRP A 221 23.20 -12.06 -7.55
N THR A 222 23.28 -10.73 -7.62
CA THR A 222 23.69 -9.89 -6.50
C THR A 222 22.48 -9.15 -5.93
N GLU A 223 22.55 -8.83 -4.66
CA GLU A 223 21.49 -8.12 -3.95
C GLU A 223 21.17 -6.76 -4.59
N THR A 224 22.22 -5.98 -4.89
CA THR A 224 22.08 -4.67 -5.56
C THR A 224 21.43 -4.77 -6.94
N ALA A 225 21.82 -5.76 -7.74
CA ALA A 225 21.25 -5.96 -9.06
C ALA A 225 19.78 -6.41 -8.98
N LEU A 226 19.43 -7.23 -7.98
CA LEU A 226 18.07 -7.66 -7.72
C LEU A 226 17.21 -6.47 -7.28
N GLU A 227 17.69 -5.67 -6.32
CA GLU A 227 17.01 -4.46 -5.86
C GLU A 227 16.71 -3.49 -7.00
N ARG A 228 17.71 -3.18 -7.81
CA ARG A 228 17.56 -2.30 -8.97
C ARG A 228 16.53 -2.86 -9.96
N ARG A 229 16.57 -4.16 -10.24
CA ARG A 229 15.66 -4.78 -11.20
C ARG A 229 14.21 -4.77 -10.70
N ILE A 230 13.97 -5.09 -9.44
CA ILE A 230 12.63 -5.05 -8.85
C ILE A 230 12.13 -3.61 -8.78
N SER A 231 12.99 -2.66 -8.41
CA SER A 231 12.65 -1.23 -8.43
C SER A 231 12.26 -0.74 -9.82
N LEU A 232 12.99 -1.16 -10.86
CA LEU A 232 12.66 -0.83 -12.24
C LEU A 232 11.34 -1.47 -12.70
N ALA A 233 11.07 -2.72 -12.31
CA ALA A 233 9.81 -3.38 -12.63
C ALA A 233 8.61 -2.67 -11.99
N LEU A 234 8.71 -2.29 -10.71
CA LEU A 234 7.69 -1.52 -10.00
C LEU A 234 7.49 -0.12 -10.60
N LEU A 235 8.57 0.56 -10.95
CA LEU A 235 8.52 1.86 -11.63
C LEU A 235 7.84 1.74 -12.99
N ALA A 236 8.26 0.79 -13.81
CA ALA A 236 7.66 0.55 -15.13
C ALA A 236 6.16 0.21 -15.02
N GLY A 237 5.77 -0.64 -14.07
CA GLY A 237 4.38 -0.96 -13.81
C GLY A 237 3.55 0.26 -13.41
N SER A 238 4.09 1.12 -12.55
CA SER A 238 3.43 2.36 -12.13
C SER A 238 3.30 3.36 -13.28
N LEU A 239 4.29 3.49 -14.14
CA LEU A 239 4.24 4.32 -15.35
C LEU A 239 3.21 3.80 -16.36
N LEU A 240 3.15 2.48 -16.58
CA LEU A 240 2.11 1.87 -17.43
C LEU A 240 0.70 2.19 -16.91
N LYS A 241 0.48 2.15 -15.60
CA LYS A 241 -0.80 2.54 -14.99
C LYS A 241 -1.12 4.02 -15.23
N ALA A 242 -0.12 4.90 -15.06
CA ALA A 242 -0.30 6.34 -15.30
C ALA A 242 -0.63 6.63 -16.76
N ILE A 243 0.08 6.02 -17.68
CA ILE A 243 -0.17 6.17 -19.12
C ILE A 243 -1.54 5.59 -19.48
N ALA A 244 -1.91 4.41 -18.95
CA ALA A 244 -3.22 3.82 -19.20
C ALA A 244 -4.37 4.69 -18.68
N ALA A 245 -4.16 5.46 -17.61
CA ALA A 245 -5.18 6.37 -17.07
C ALA A 245 -5.44 7.58 -18.00
N VAL A 246 -4.44 8.03 -18.77
CA VAL A 246 -4.60 9.16 -19.72
C VAL A 246 -4.95 8.71 -21.14
N CYS A 247 -4.55 7.50 -21.54
CA CYS A 247 -4.85 6.98 -22.86
C CYS A 247 -6.34 6.60 -23.02
N ALA A 248 -6.79 6.50 -24.26
CA ALA A 248 -8.07 5.91 -24.56
C ALA A 248 -8.13 4.44 -24.04
N PRO A 249 -9.32 3.94 -23.67
CA PRO A 249 -9.50 2.53 -23.30
C PRO A 249 -9.02 1.61 -24.42
N GLN A 250 -8.26 0.56 -24.07
CA GLN A 250 -7.72 -0.40 -25.04
C GLN A 250 -8.54 -1.69 -25.05
N ALA A 251 -8.86 -2.17 -26.25
CA ALA A 251 -9.48 -3.47 -26.43
C ALA A 251 -8.42 -4.58 -26.42
N MET A 252 -8.77 -5.77 -25.91
CA MET A 252 -7.92 -6.97 -25.97
C MET A 252 -7.86 -7.60 -27.36
N GLY A 253 -8.85 -7.30 -28.20
CA GLY A 253 -8.98 -7.82 -29.55
C GLY A 253 -10.30 -7.40 -30.18
N PRO A 254 -10.59 -7.79 -31.44
CA PRO A 254 -11.79 -7.39 -32.17
C PRO A 254 -13.10 -7.84 -31.50
N TRP A 255 -13.03 -8.85 -30.66
CA TRP A 255 -14.15 -9.42 -29.90
C TRP A 255 -14.46 -8.72 -28.59
N ASP A 256 -13.56 -7.83 -28.12
CA ASP A 256 -13.72 -7.10 -26.85
C ASP A 256 -14.61 -5.87 -27.05
N ARG A 257 -15.86 -6.00 -26.65
CA ARG A 257 -16.87 -4.94 -26.77
C ARG A 257 -16.81 -3.91 -25.64
N GLN A 258 -15.99 -4.16 -24.61
CA GLN A 258 -15.85 -3.26 -23.46
C GLN A 258 -14.38 -2.92 -23.20
N PRO A 259 -13.80 -2.05 -24.05
CA PRO A 259 -12.43 -1.62 -23.82
C PRO A 259 -12.30 -0.88 -22.48
N VAL A 260 -11.24 -1.19 -21.72
CA VAL A 260 -10.96 -0.54 -20.43
C VAL A 260 -9.54 -0.01 -20.36
N ARG A 261 -9.35 0.97 -19.48
CA ARG A 261 -8.04 1.52 -19.15
C ARG A 261 -7.34 0.60 -18.16
N SER A 262 -6.37 -0.19 -18.62
CA SER A 262 -5.55 -1.02 -17.73
C SER A 262 -4.10 -1.12 -18.21
N ALA A 263 -3.16 -1.25 -17.28
CA ALA A 263 -1.75 -1.39 -17.57
C ALA A 263 -1.44 -2.61 -18.44
N GLY A 264 -2.09 -3.75 -18.17
CA GLY A 264 -1.92 -4.98 -18.97
C GLY A 264 -2.40 -4.84 -20.42
N ARG A 265 -3.55 -4.17 -20.65
CA ARG A 265 -4.05 -3.90 -22.01
C ARG A 265 -3.14 -2.93 -22.75
N LEU A 266 -2.68 -1.88 -22.09
CA LEU A 266 -1.71 -0.96 -22.68
C LEU A 266 -0.41 -1.67 -23.02
N ALA A 267 0.11 -2.51 -22.13
CA ALA A 267 1.33 -3.28 -22.41
C ALA A 267 1.17 -4.18 -23.64
N ASN A 268 0.03 -4.86 -23.77
CA ASN A 268 -0.28 -5.66 -24.98
C ASN A 268 -0.36 -4.80 -26.23
N TYR A 269 -1.01 -3.64 -26.14
CA TYR A 269 -1.10 -2.71 -27.26
C TYR A 269 0.30 -2.25 -27.70
N LEU A 270 1.14 -1.82 -26.74
CA LEU A 270 2.51 -1.39 -27.02
C LEU A 270 3.36 -2.53 -27.62
N ASP A 271 3.19 -3.76 -27.14
CA ASP A 271 3.90 -4.93 -27.66
C ASP A 271 3.56 -5.22 -29.14
N LEU A 272 2.30 -5.04 -29.51
CA LEU A 272 1.84 -5.20 -30.89
C LEU A 272 2.29 -4.06 -31.82
N HIS A 273 2.49 -2.85 -31.28
CA HIS A 273 2.77 -1.64 -32.06
C HIS A 273 4.19 -1.10 -31.85
N VAL A 274 5.03 -1.78 -31.08
CA VAL A 274 6.41 -1.36 -30.75
C VAL A 274 7.27 -1.10 -31.99
N TRP A 275 6.99 -1.79 -33.07
CA TRP A 275 7.69 -1.60 -34.34
C TRP A 275 7.52 -0.19 -34.93
N HIS A 276 6.38 0.45 -34.74
CA HIS A 276 6.16 1.82 -35.19
C HIS A 276 6.95 2.82 -34.33
N PHE A 277 7.07 2.58 -33.02
CA PHE A 277 7.87 3.42 -32.13
C PHE A 277 9.39 3.21 -32.32
N ALA A 278 9.83 1.98 -32.54
CA ALA A 278 11.22 1.67 -32.82
C ALA A 278 11.69 2.28 -34.14
N ALA A 279 10.83 2.29 -35.16
CA ALA A 279 11.14 2.95 -36.43
C ALA A 279 11.28 4.46 -36.33
N LEU A 280 10.49 5.11 -35.44
CA LEU A 280 10.54 6.56 -35.20
C LEU A 280 11.72 6.98 -34.31
N ALA A 281 12.18 6.10 -33.39
CA ALA A 281 13.18 6.45 -32.38
C ALA A 281 14.62 6.10 -32.78
N LEU A 282 14.85 5.31 -33.82
CA LEU A 282 16.11 4.66 -34.10
C LEU A 282 16.58 4.80 -35.56
N GLU A 283 16.31 5.91 -36.23
CA GLU A 283 17.03 6.24 -37.46
C GLU A 283 18.53 6.30 -37.15
N GLY A 284 19.23 5.20 -37.46
CA GLY A 284 20.67 5.07 -37.28
C GLY A 284 21.16 3.90 -36.42
N ILE A 285 20.32 3.16 -35.75
CA ILE A 285 20.71 1.96 -34.99
C ILE A 285 20.06 0.71 -35.60
N ALA A 286 20.86 -0.09 -36.29
CA ALA A 286 20.40 -1.36 -36.83
C ALA A 286 19.85 -2.26 -35.72
N PRO A 287 18.63 -2.83 -35.87
CA PRO A 287 18.05 -3.70 -34.86
C PRO A 287 18.88 -4.97 -34.72
N ARG A 288 19.59 -5.13 -33.59
CA ARG A 288 20.20 -6.40 -33.23
C ARG A 288 19.09 -7.42 -32.98
N ASN A 289 18.96 -8.38 -33.90
CA ASN A 289 18.20 -9.61 -33.81
C ASN A 289 17.28 -9.76 -32.59
N TYR A 290 16.08 -9.18 -32.66
CA TYR A 290 15.01 -9.47 -31.73
C TYR A 290 14.49 -10.89 -32.00
N ARG A 291 14.77 -11.83 -31.12
CA ARG A 291 14.19 -13.18 -31.19
C ARG A 291 12.67 -13.06 -31.04
N LYS A 292 11.97 -13.58 -32.02
CA LYS A 292 10.51 -13.65 -32.04
C LYS A 292 9.99 -14.18 -30.71
N ASN A 293 9.20 -13.33 -30.05
CA ASN A 293 8.17 -13.61 -29.08
C ASN A 293 8.49 -14.48 -27.84
N PRO A 294 9.02 -13.88 -26.75
CA PRO A 294 9.16 -14.60 -25.48
C PRO A 294 7.83 -14.94 -24.78
N ARG A 295 6.70 -14.34 -25.18
CA ARG A 295 5.39 -14.56 -24.54
C ARG A 295 4.68 -15.86 -24.94
N SER A 296 4.99 -16.42 -26.09
CA SER A 296 4.50 -17.78 -26.45
C SER A 296 5.03 -18.84 -25.50
N PHE A 297 6.19 -18.59 -24.89
CA PHE A 297 6.81 -19.47 -23.91
C PHE A 297 6.09 -19.43 -22.55
N GLN A 298 5.61 -18.28 -22.11
CA GLN A 298 4.92 -18.12 -20.84
C GLN A 298 3.53 -18.77 -20.82
N ARG A 299 2.79 -18.73 -21.92
CA ARG A 299 1.48 -19.40 -22.02
C ARG A 299 1.58 -20.92 -21.96
N LYS A 300 2.58 -21.50 -22.60
CA LYS A 300 2.81 -22.97 -22.57
C LYS A 300 3.31 -23.45 -21.21
N ASP A 301 4.14 -22.69 -20.52
CA ASP A 301 4.62 -23.03 -19.16
C ASP A 301 3.54 -22.88 -18.08
N LEU A 302 2.64 -21.89 -18.22
CA LEU A 302 1.48 -21.75 -17.34
C LEU A 302 0.47 -22.88 -17.52
N GLN A 303 0.27 -23.38 -18.76
CA GLN A 303 -0.59 -24.53 -19.03
C GLN A 303 0.04 -25.83 -18.52
N ARG A 304 1.36 -26.04 -18.66
CA ARG A 304 2.05 -27.20 -18.10
C ARG A 304 2.07 -27.22 -16.57
N ARG A 305 2.14 -26.07 -15.90
CA ARG A 305 2.10 -25.97 -14.43
C ARG A 305 0.68 -26.11 -13.85
N LYS A 306 -0.37 -25.98 -14.67
CA LYS A 306 -1.75 -26.29 -14.26
C LYS A 306 -2.12 -27.76 -14.45
N ALA A 307 -1.33 -28.50 -15.18
CA ALA A 307 -1.54 -29.93 -15.48
C ALA A 307 -0.63 -30.88 -14.65
N ALA A 308 0.25 -30.32 -13.80
CA ALA A 308 1.04 -31.02 -12.78
C ALA A 308 0.64 -30.55 -11.38
#